data_1002f04d75273fdc1502444dacd1af90
#
_entry.id   1002f04d75273fdc1502444dacd1af90
#
_cell.length_a   1.000
_cell.length_b   1.000
_cell.length_c   1.000
_cell.angle_alpha   90.00
_cell.angle_beta   90.00
_cell.angle_gamma   90.00
#
_symmetry.space_group_name_H-M   'P 1'
#
loop_
_entity.id
_entity.type
_entity.pdbx_description
1 polymer ?
#
loop_
_entity_poly.entity_id
_entity_poly.type
_entity_poly.pdbx_seq_one_letter_code
_entity_poly.pdbx_strand_id
1 'polypeptide(L)'
;VKLGLFFDLRNPGPWARPSVDHVARSIDIVIGAEAAGIDAVWLSEHHLFPDGYLPQPLAFACALAARTSRVRIGTAIMIAPLHHPAHLAEQAALADLISNGRIEVGLGTGYSPEEFALFGQSLDRRYGRTDATLAELRRLLDGGIVTPGPVQNPFPLWAGYQGPQGAARAGRLGVGLLSLDRNNAAIYAEALEANGHGASSARLGGVIDLIVCDDPEATSRRLVPHLAWQRQTYAVARGVEQTFEQAVAGIEAKLAETGRLPGLPVLTPDDAVDLVRKRTDGLPVEHVYLWASLAGMPDDLVERHVELVCSRLRPALGGA
;
A
#
# COMPACT_ATOMS: atom_id res chain seq x y z
N VAL A 1 -12.20 -10.60 -5.30
CA VAL A 1 -11.11 -9.64 -5.06
C VAL A 1 -11.62 -8.55 -4.13
N LYS A 2 -10.91 -8.27 -3.04
CA LYS A 2 -11.20 -7.13 -2.15
C LYS A 2 -10.59 -5.87 -2.74
N LEU A 3 -11.38 -4.81 -2.86
CA LEU A 3 -10.90 -3.51 -3.33
C LEU A 3 -10.59 -2.59 -2.14
N GLY A 4 -9.44 -1.94 -2.17
CA GLY A 4 -8.96 -1.06 -1.11
C GLY A 4 -8.51 0.30 -1.58
N LEU A 5 -8.30 1.19 -0.61
CA LEU A 5 -7.65 2.48 -0.77
C LEU A 5 -6.28 2.47 -0.09
N PHE A 6 -5.30 3.12 -0.72
CA PHE A 6 -3.92 3.19 -0.24
C PHE A 6 -3.57 4.60 0.22
N PHE A 7 -3.10 4.72 1.47
CA PHE A 7 -2.82 5.98 2.13
C PHE A 7 -1.35 6.11 2.48
N ASP A 8 -0.76 7.24 2.13
CA ASP A 8 0.60 7.67 2.50
C ASP A 8 0.62 8.90 3.43
N LEU A 9 -0.52 9.56 3.62
CA LEU A 9 -0.72 10.77 4.44
C LEU A 9 0.16 11.96 4.04
N ARG A 10 0.59 12.06 2.80
CA ARG A 10 1.44 13.16 2.34
C ARG A 10 0.68 14.49 2.28
N ASN A 11 1.29 15.54 2.83
CA ASN A 11 0.73 16.88 2.97
C ASN A 11 1.75 17.94 2.51
N PRO A 12 2.06 18.02 1.19
CA PRO A 12 3.12 18.85 0.65
C PRO A 12 2.93 20.34 0.88
N GLY A 13 4.01 21.05 1.22
CA GLY A 13 4.02 22.47 1.55
C GLY A 13 3.16 23.38 0.64
N PRO A 14 3.24 23.28 -0.70
CA PRO A 14 2.43 24.15 -1.57
C PRO A 14 0.92 24.01 -1.43
N TRP A 15 0.45 22.86 -0.92
CA TRP A 15 -0.97 22.52 -0.74
C TRP A 15 -1.29 22.09 0.70
N ALA A 16 -0.34 22.29 1.60
CA ALA A 16 -0.46 21.78 2.96
C ALA A 16 -1.61 22.44 3.72
N ARG A 17 -2.28 21.63 4.49
CA ARG A 17 -3.18 22.06 5.57
C ARG A 17 -2.51 21.79 6.93
N PRO A 18 -3.00 22.34 8.05
CA PRO A 18 -2.52 21.95 9.38
C PRO A 18 -2.50 20.44 9.53
N SER A 19 -1.40 19.88 10.04
CA SER A 19 -1.22 18.42 10.11
C SER A 19 -2.31 17.70 10.89
N VAL A 20 -2.84 18.34 11.95
CA VAL A 20 -3.97 17.81 12.74
C VAL A 20 -5.20 17.63 11.85
N ASP A 21 -5.52 18.64 11.03
CA ASP A 21 -6.69 18.62 10.15
C ASP A 21 -6.50 17.60 9.02
N HIS A 22 -5.25 17.46 8.52
CA HIS A 22 -4.94 16.47 7.49
C HIS A 22 -5.12 15.04 7.97
N VAL A 23 -4.63 14.72 9.17
CA VAL A 23 -4.82 13.41 9.81
C VAL A 23 -6.30 13.13 10.07
N ALA A 24 -7.03 14.11 10.66
CA ALA A 24 -8.46 13.96 10.92
C ALA A 24 -9.24 13.70 9.64
N ARG A 25 -8.98 14.47 8.57
CA ARG A 25 -9.61 14.27 7.25
C ARG A 25 -9.30 12.89 6.66
N SER A 26 -8.08 12.41 6.79
CA SER A 26 -7.72 11.08 6.30
C SER A 26 -8.52 9.97 7.01
N ILE A 27 -8.76 10.12 8.31
CA ILE A 27 -9.63 9.21 9.07
C ILE A 27 -11.08 9.32 8.56
N ASP A 28 -11.59 10.53 8.34
CA ASP A 28 -12.97 10.75 7.87
C ASP A 28 -13.20 10.18 6.45
N ILE A 29 -12.19 10.27 5.57
CA ILE A 29 -12.23 9.61 4.24
C ILE A 29 -12.38 8.10 4.41
N VAL A 30 -11.64 7.47 5.32
CA VAL A 30 -11.74 6.01 5.57
C VAL A 30 -13.11 5.64 6.13
N ILE A 31 -13.66 6.42 7.07
CA ILE A 31 -14.99 6.20 7.63
C ILE A 31 -16.05 6.30 6.52
N GLY A 32 -15.97 7.34 5.68
CA GLY A 32 -16.88 7.52 4.55
C GLY A 32 -16.77 6.40 3.53
N ALA A 33 -15.55 5.97 3.20
CA ALA A 33 -15.31 4.85 2.29
C ALA A 33 -15.84 3.52 2.85
N GLU A 34 -15.70 3.25 4.15
CA GLU A 34 -16.30 2.09 4.80
C GLU A 34 -17.83 2.12 4.71
N ALA A 35 -18.43 3.27 4.97
CA ALA A 35 -19.87 3.45 4.84
C ALA A 35 -20.35 3.21 3.39
N ALA A 36 -19.55 3.61 2.42
CA ALA A 36 -19.77 3.39 0.99
C ALA A 36 -19.37 1.98 0.49
N GLY A 37 -18.89 1.10 1.38
CA GLY A 37 -18.68 -0.32 1.09
C GLY A 37 -17.30 -0.74 0.62
N ILE A 38 -16.26 0.08 0.80
CA ILE A 38 -14.87 -0.33 0.53
C ILE A 38 -14.46 -1.52 1.40
N ASP A 39 -13.65 -2.43 0.86
CA ASP A 39 -13.29 -3.67 1.57
C ASP A 39 -12.06 -3.51 2.45
N ALA A 40 -11.10 -2.66 2.06
CA ALA A 40 -9.82 -2.53 2.75
C ALA A 40 -9.21 -1.11 2.65
N VAL A 41 -8.32 -0.82 3.59
CA VAL A 41 -7.37 0.30 3.48
C VAL A 41 -5.96 -0.24 3.69
N TRP A 42 -5.01 0.34 2.95
CA TRP A 42 -3.61 -0.04 3.02
C TRP A 42 -2.75 1.18 3.32
N LEU A 43 -1.77 1.00 4.17
CA LEU A 43 -0.92 2.07 4.72
C LEU A 43 0.53 1.80 4.37
N SER A 44 1.28 2.83 4.01
CA SER A 44 2.71 2.71 3.73
C SER A 44 3.55 3.43 4.79
N GLU A 45 4.82 3.04 4.89
CA GLU A 45 5.78 3.65 5.81
C GLU A 45 6.91 4.32 5.05
N HIS A 46 7.17 5.59 5.39
CA HIS A 46 8.41 6.29 5.07
C HIS A 46 8.76 7.30 6.15
N HIS A 47 10.04 7.61 6.27
CA HIS A 47 10.58 8.57 7.22
C HIS A 47 11.33 9.68 6.50
N LEU A 48 11.48 10.84 7.15
CA LEU A 48 12.24 12.00 6.66
C LEU A 48 11.73 12.61 5.34
N PHE A 49 10.57 12.19 4.84
CA PHE A 49 9.97 12.85 3.69
C PHE A 49 9.48 14.25 4.09
N PRO A 50 9.79 15.30 3.29
CA PRO A 50 9.52 16.69 3.67
C PRO A 50 8.04 17.05 3.70
N ASP A 51 7.18 16.17 3.22
CA ASP A 51 5.74 16.34 3.13
C ASP A 51 4.95 15.50 4.15
N GLY A 52 5.60 15.02 5.20
CA GLY A 52 4.94 14.36 6.31
C GLY A 52 4.37 12.98 5.97
N TYR A 53 5.06 12.24 5.12
CA TYR A 53 4.72 10.84 4.82
C TYR A 53 4.49 10.03 6.11
N LEU A 54 3.53 9.11 6.11
CA LEU A 54 3.14 8.33 7.29
C LEU A 54 4.33 7.54 7.88
N PRO A 55 4.80 7.88 9.10
CA PRO A 55 5.98 7.23 9.66
C PRO A 55 5.64 6.02 10.54
N GLN A 56 4.37 5.87 10.98
CA GLN A 56 3.96 4.83 11.92
C GLN A 56 2.60 4.22 11.52
N PRO A 57 2.59 3.31 10.53
CA PRO A 57 1.35 2.75 9.99
C PRO A 57 0.48 2.03 11.02
N LEU A 58 1.06 1.24 11.94
CA LEU A 58 0.26 0.53 12.95
C LEU A 58 -0.39 1.46 13.98
N ALA A 59 0.25 2.58 14.34
CA ALA A 59 -0.38 3.58 15.20
C ALA A 59 -1.61 4.19 14.51
N PHE A 60 -1.48 4.52 13.22
CA PHE A 60 -2.61 5.03 12.43
C PHE A 60 -3.67 3.93 12.20
N ALA A 61 -3.26 2.69 11.97
CA ALA A 61 -4.17 1.55 11.87
C ALA A 61 -5.03 1.36 13.13
N CYS A 62 -4.46 1.53 14.34
CA CYS A 62 -5.24 1.50 15.59
C CYS A 62 -6.28 2.61 15.65
N ALA A 63 -5.94 3.83 15.20
CA ALA A 63 -6.90 4.94 15.14
C ALA A 63 -8.05 4.63 14.15
N LEU A 64 -7.74 4.08 12.98
CA LEU A 64 -8.75 3.65 12.01
C LEU A 64 -9.60 2.50 12.57
N ALA A 65 -8.97 1.49 13.18
CA ALA A 65 -9.66 0.33 13.75
C ALA A 65 -10.71 0.73 14.81
N ALA A 66 -10.38 1.73 15.64
CA ALA A 66 -11.28 2.26 16.68
C ALA A 66 -12.47 3.06 16.11
N ARG A 67 -12.40 3.48 14.84
CA ARG A 67 -13.42 4.30 14.17
C ARG A 67 -14.19 3.56 13.06
N THR A 68 -13.82 2.32 12.80
CA THR A 68 -14.39 1.46 11.75
C THR A 68 -14.78 0.09 12.33
N SER A 69 -15.59 -0.67 11.61
CA SER A 69 -16.09 -1.96 12.09
C SER A 69 -15.95 -3.12 11.09
N ARG A 70 -15.74 -2.85 9.80
CA ARG A 70 -15.73 -3.87 8.73
C ARG A 70 -14.48 -3.83 7.87
N VAL A 71 -14.01 -2.63 7.52
CA VAL A 71 -12.88 -2.45 6.63
C VAL A 71 -11.62 -3.14 7.17
N ARG A 72 -10.96 -3.94 6.34
CA ARG A 72 -9.65 -4.50 6.68
C ARG A 72 -8.58 -3.42 6.61
N ILE A 73 -7.58 -3.51 7.45
CA ILE A 73 -6.53 -2.50 7.55
C ILE A 73 -5.18 -3.20 7.39
N GLY A 74 -4.51 -2.94 6.27
CA GLY A 74 -3.24 -3.55 5.93
C GLY A 74 -2.08 -2.56 5.89
N THR A 75 -0.86 -3.07 5.97
CA THR A 75 0.34 -2.28 5.66
C THR A 75 0.97 -2.75 4.34
N ALA A 76 1.31 -1.79 3.46
CA ALA A 76 1.94 -2.05 2.17
C ALA A 76 3.01 -0.99 1.86
N ILE A 77 4.09 -0.96 2.56
CA ILE A 77 4.60 -1.94 3.53
C ILE A 77 5.13 -1.21 4.78
N MET A 78 5.40 -1.94 5.85
CA MET A 78 6.33 -1.48 6.89
C MET A 78 7.76 -1.91 6.55
N ILE A 79 8.72 -1.08 6.90
CA ILE A 79 10.15 -1.31 6.58
C ILE A 79 10.75 -2.23 7.64
N ALA A 80 10.65 -3.54 7.44
CA ALA A 80 11.03 -4.55 8.44
C ALA A 80 12.40 -4.33 9.13
N PRO A 81 13.48 -3.95 8.39
CA PRO A 81 14.79 -3.74 9.04
C PRO A 81 14.86 -2.58 10.04
N LEU A 82 13.86 -1.69 10.07
CA LEU A 82 13.81 -0.57 11.01
C LEU A 82 13.10 -0.93 12.33
N HIS A 83 12.46 -2.10 12.39
CA HIS A 83 11.66 -2.52 13.54
C HIS A 83 12.30 -3.70 14.28
N HIS A 84 12.12 -3.71 15.61
CA HIS A 84 12.42 -4.91 16.41
C HIS A 84 11.24 -5.89 16.27
N PRO A 85 11.47 -7.17 15.89
CA PRO A 85 10.38 -8.11 15.63
C PRO A 85 9.41 -8.32 16.80
N ALA A 86 9.90 -8.33 18.04
CA ALA A 86 9.02 -8.49 19.21
C ALA A 86 8.09 -7.29 19.38
N HIS A 87 8.59 -6.05 19.27
CA HIS A 87 7.74 -4.86 19.32
C HIS A 87 6.72 -4.83 18.20
N LEU A 88 7.14 -5.22 16.99
CA LEU A 88 6.23 -5.30 15.86
C LEU A 88 5.13 -6.33 16.06
N ALA A 89 5.46 -7.50 16.63
CA ALA A 89 4.48 -8.53 16.95
C ALA A 89 3.48 -8.08 18.01
N GLU A 90 3.94 -7.44 19.10
CA GLU A 90 3.06 -6.89 20.14
C GLU A 90 2.14 -5.80 19.61
N GLN A 91 2.66 -4.89 18.78
CA GLN A 91 1.86 -3.84 18.14
C GLN A 91 0.82 -4.42 17.17
N ALA A 92 1.21 -5.42 16.37
CA ALA A 92 0.31 -6.10 15.44
C ALA A 92 -0.80 -6.85 16.17
N ALA A 93 -0.47 -7.57 17.26
CA ALA A 93 -1.45 -8.28 18.07
C ALA A 93 -2.44 -7.31 18.74
N LEU A 94 -1.95 -6.21 19.31
CA LEU A 94 -2.82 -5.19 19.93
C LEU A 94 -3.73 -4.51 18.89
N ALA A 95 -3.18 -4.14 17.72
CA ALA A 95 -3.97 -3.58 16.63
C ALA A 95 -5.05 -4.56 16.14
N ASP A 96 -4.73 -5.86 16.11
CA ASP A 96 -5.66 -6.91 15.72
C ASP A 96 -6.80 -7.07 16.74
N LEU A 97 -6.49 -7.00 18.02
CA LEU A 97 -7.50 -6.98 19.10
C LEU A 97 -8.40 -5.75 19.00
N ILE A 98 -7.84 -4.55 18.82
CA ILE A 98 -8.61 -3.30 18.67
C ILE A 98 -9.54 -3.39 17.46
N SER A 99 -9.07 -3.99 16.38
CA SER A 99 -9.84 -4.11 15.14
C SER A 99 -10.83 -5.29 15.14
N ASN A 100 -10.77 -6.18 16.11
CA ASN A 100 -11.49 -7.46 16.11
C ASN A 100 -11.16 -8.30 14.88
N GLY A 101 -9.86 -8.55 14.63
CA GLY A 101 -9.38 -9.48 13.60
C GLY A 101 -9.37 -8.92 12.17
N ARG A 102 -9.10 -7.60 11.99
CA ARG A 102 -9.11 -6.96 10.66
C ARG A 102 -7.73 -6.47 10.20
N ILE A 103 -6.67 -6.72 10.97
CA ILE A 103 -5.31 -6.26 10.62
C ILE A 103 -4.62 -7.24 9.68
N GLU A 104 -3.84 -6.70 8.75
CA GLU A 104 -2.92 -7.42 7.87
C GLU A 104 -1.56 -6.73 7.86
N VAL A 105 -0.47 -7.45 8.08
CA VAL A 105 0.86 -6.85 8.15
C VAL A 105 1.68 -7.24 6.93
N GLY A 106 1.99 -6.26 6.10
CA GLY A 106 2.90 -6.40 4.98
C GLY A 106 4.25 -5.75 5.30
N LEU A 107 5.32 -6.49 5.09
CA LEU A 107 6.70 -6.07 5.34
C LEU A 107 7.50 -5.99 4.05
N GLY A 108 8.38 -5.01 3.97
CA GLY A 108 9.32 -4.83 2.87
C GLY A 108 10.72 -4.46 3.38
N THR A 109 11.64 -4.31 2.44
CA THR A 109 13.07 -4.20 2.75
C THR A 109 13.55 -2.78 2.98
N GLY A 110 12.78 -1.76 2.57
CA GLY A 110 13.26 -0.39 2.51
C GLY A 110 14.36 -0.17 1.46
N TYR A 111 14.69 1.09 1.20
CA TYR A 111 15.69 1.44 0.19
C TYR A 111 16.42 2.77 0.45
N SER A 112 15.90 3.65 1.30
CA SER A 112 16.48 4.97 1.57
C SER A 112 17.63 4.88 2.56
N PRO A 113 18.87 5.27 2.19
CA PRO A 113 20.00 5.28 3.12
C PRO A 113 19.78 6.18 4.34
N GLU A 114 19.08 7.31 4.16
CA GLU A 114 18.81 8.27 5.23
C GLU A 114 17.86 7.71 6.28
N GLU A 115 16.82 6.98 5.86
CA GLU A 115 15.91 6.29 6.78
C GLU A 115 16.67 5.27 7.62
N PHE A 116 17.52 4.46 6.98
CA PHE A 116 18.32 3.46 7.69
C PHE A 116 19.31 4.13 8.67
N ALA A 117 19.96 5.24 8.29
CA ALA A 117 20.86 5.99 9.16
C ALA A 117 20.11 6.58 10.37
N LEU A 118 18.89 7.10 10.19
CA LEU A 118 18.05 7.62 11.27
C LEU A 118 17.82 6.57 12.37
N PHE A 119 17.61 5.32 11.97
CA PHE A 119 17.37 4.20 12.91
C PHE A 119 18.63 3.45 13.31
N GLY A 120 19.83 3.96 12.95
CA GLY A 120 21.11 3.28 13.24
C GLY A 120 21.24 1.92 12.56
N GLN A 121 20.60 1.74 11.41
CA GLN A 121 20.57 0.49 10.66
C GLN A 121 21.38 0.57 9.38
N SER A 122 21.78 -0.59 8.84
CA SER A 122 22.47 -0.69 7.55
C SER A 122 21.51 -1.25 6.49
N LEU A 123 21.67 -0.80 5.24
CA LEU A 123 21.02 -1.39 4.07
C LEU A 123 21.53 -2.81 3.76
N ASP A 124 22.68 -3.18 4.32
CA ASP A 124 23.26 -4.50 4.11
C ASP A 124 22.35 -5.60 4.62
N ARG A 125 22.25 -6.68 3.84
CA ARG A 125 21.43 -7.85 4.19
C ARG A 125 19.96 -7.53 4.49
N ARG A 126 19.41 -6.36 4.05
CA ARG A 126 18.02 -5.98 4.34
C ARG A 126 17.00 -7.05 3.92
N TYR A 127 17.22 -7.75 2.81
CA TYR A 127 16.35 -8.88 2.40
C TYR A 127 16.37 -10.04 3.40
N GLY A 128 17.54 -10.48 3.83
CA GLY A 128 17.65 -11.55 4.83
C GLY A 128 17.10 -11.15 6.20
N ARG A 129 17.24 -9.88 6.57
CA ARG A 129 16.65 -9.33 7.82
C ARG A 129 15.13 -9.31 7.73
N THR A 130 14.56 -8.93 6.58
CA THR A 130 13.11 -8.96 6.35
C THR A 130 12.58 -10.40 6.38
N ASP A 131 13.28 -11.37 5.74
CA ASP A 131 12.95 -12.79 5.84
C ASP A 131 12.92 -13.27 7.30
N ALA A 132 13.95 -12.93 8.07
CA ALA A 132 14.05 -13.29 9.48
C ALA A 132 12.92 -12.66 10.33
N THR A 133 12.58 -11.38 10.05
CA THR A 133 11.47 -10.71 10.74
C THR A 133 10.13 -11.36 10.40
N LEU A 134 9.85 -11.71 9.15
CA LEU A 134 8.62 -12.42 8.76
C LEU A 134 8.51 -13.79 9.46
N ALA A 135 9.58 -14.56 9.48
CA ALA A 135 9.63 -15.85 10.17
C ALA A 135 9.41 -15.70 11.69
N GLU A 136 10.04 -14.69 12.28
CA GLU A 136 9.90 -14.43 13.72
C GLU A 136 8.50 -13.94 14.09
N LEU A 137 7.87 -13.08 13.28
CA LEU A 137 6.47 -12.69 13.48
C LEU A 137 5.53 -13.88 13.44
N ARG A 138 5.74 -14.81 12.49
CA ARG A 138 4.97 -16.06 12.41
C ARG A 138 5.10 -16.85 13.71
N ARG A 139 6.34 -17.01 14.21
CA ARG A 139 6.62 -17.73 15.47
C ARG A 139 5.98 -17.06 16.69
N LEU A 140 6.05 -15.72 16.76
CA LEU A 140 5.55 -14.95 17.90
C LEU A 140 4.02 -14.87 17.94
N LEU A 141 3.37 -14.65 16.80
CA LEU A 141 1.92 -14.44 16.70
C LEU A 141 1.17 -15.77 16.64
N ASP A 142 1.51 -16.65 15.70
CA ASP A 142 0.82 -17.94 15.52
C ASP A 142 1.21 -18.96 16.59
N GLY A 143 2.42 -18.85 17.15
CA GLY A 143 2.91 -19.70 18.24
C GLY A 143 2.39 -19.34 19.64
N GLY A 144 1.56 -18.30 19.77
CA GLY A 144 0.96 -17.90 21.05
C GLY A 144 1.96 -17.36 22.09
N ILE A 145 3.08 -16.77 21.63
CA ILE A 145 4.13 -16.25 22.53
C ILE A 145 3.81 -14.82 22.99
N VAL A 146 3.24 -14.00 22.07
CA VAL A 146 2.78 -12.65 22.40
C VAL A 146 1.53 -12.71 23.27
N THR A 147 1.50 -11.93 24.35
CA THR A 147 0.36 -11.85 25.28
C THR A 147 -0.01 -10.39 25.56
N PRO A 148 -1.29 -9.98 25.31
CA PRO A 148 -2.35 -10.79 24.72
C PRO A 148 -2.06 -11.14 23.26
N GLY A 149 -2.48 -12.33 22.82
CA GLY A 149 -2.34 -12.77 21.44
C GLY A 149 -3.34 -12.11 20.49
N PRO A 150 -3.13 -12.20 19.16
CA PRO A 150 -4.06 -11.66 18.17
C PRO A 150 -5.36 -12.47 18.14
N VAL A 151 -6.41 -11.89 17.52
CA VAL A 151 -7.67 -12.59 17.20
C VAL A 151 -7.46 -13.59 16.08
N GLN A 152 -6.68 -13.20 15.06
CA GLN A 152 -6.44 -13.99 13.85
C GLN A 152 -5.35 -15.05 14.07
N ASN A 153 -5.63 -16.31 13.71
CA ASN A 153 -4.65 -17.39 13.69
C ASN A 153 -4.98 -18.34 12.51
N PRO A 154 -4.10 -18.48 11.50
CA PRO A 154 -2.82 -17.79 11.35
C PRO A 154 -2.98 -16.29 11.10
N PHE A 155 -2.03 -15.50 11.64
CA PHE A 155 -2.01 -14.06 11.46
C PHE A 155 -1.64 -13.71 10.01
N PRO A 156 -2.39 -12.80 9.31
CA PRO A 156 -2.14 -12.50 7.90
C PRO A 156 -0.87 -11.68 7.72
N LEU A 157 0.19 -12.32 7.22
CA LEU A 157 1.46 -11.69 6.86
C LEU A 157 1.61 -11.62 5.35
N TRP A 158 2.25 -10.54 4.88
CA TRP A 158 2.53 -10.25 3.47
C TRP A 158 3.98 -9.80 3.28
N ALA A 159 4.56 -10.15 2.15
CA ALA A 159 5.88 -9.68 1.72
C ALA A 159 5.74 -8.70 0.56
N GLY A 160 6.21 -7.46 0.74
CA GLY A 160 6.30 -6.44 -0.30
C GLY A 160 7.61 -6.55 -1.08
N TYR A 161 7.91 -7.74 -1.57
CA TYR A 161 9.09 -8.00 -2.36
C TYR A 161 8.85 -7.73 -3.85
N GLN A 162 9.91 -7.32 -4.53
CA GLN A 162 9.90 -7.07 -5.97
C GLN A 162 10.73 -8.11 -6.73
N GLY A 163 10.30 -8.40 -7.96
CA GLY A 163 10.99 -9.27 -8.90
C GLY A 163 11.01 -10.76 -8.52
N PRO A 164 11.63 -11.59 -9.38
CA PRO A 164 11.60 -13.06 -9.26
C PRO A 164 12.18 -13.60 -7.96
N GLN A 165 13.31 -13.04 -7.51
CA GLN A 165 13.93 -13.45 -6.23
C GLN A 165 13.03 -13.11 -5.03
N GLY A 166 12.33 -11.98 -5.06
CA GLY A 166 11.38 -11.58 -4.05
C GLY A 166 10.18 -12.52 -3.99
N ALA A 167 9.63 -12.87 -5.13
CA ALA A 167 8.54 -13.85 -5.25
C ALA A 167 8.93 -15.23 -4.68
N ALA A 168 10.10 -15.73 -5.03
CA ALA A 168 10.63 -16.97 -4.47
C ALA A 168 10.82 -16.91 -2.94
N ARG A 169 11.26 -15.76 -2.39
CA ARG A 169 11.37 -15.55 -0.93
C ARG A 169 10.02 -15.63 -0.23
N ALA A 170 9.02 -14.92 -0.74
CA ALA A 170 7.66 -14.95 -0.18
C ALA A 170 7.07 -16.36 -0.17
N GLY A 171 7.26 -17.13 -1.26
CA GLY A 171 6.83 -18.52 -1.35
C GLY A 171 7.52 -19.44 -0.34
N ARG A 172 8.85 -19.31 -0.16
CA ARG A 172 9.58 -20.07 0.88
C ARG A 172 9.06 -19.80 2.28
N LEU A 173 8.64 -18.58 2.56
CA LEU A 173 8.14 -18.16 3.87
C LEU A 173 6.66 -18.50 4.09
N GLY A 174 5.92 -18.92 3.06
CA GLY A 174 4.50 -19.19 3.13
C GLY A 174 3.65 -17.96 3.48
N VAL A 175 4.10 -16.76 3.11
CA VAL A 175 3.37 -15.50 3.33
C VAL A 175 2.75 -14.99 2.03
N GLY A 176 1.73 -14.13 2.10
CA GLY A 176 1.16 -13.48 0.93
C GLY A 176 2.20 -12.61 0.21
N LEU A 177 2.07 -12.44 -1.10
CA LEU A 177 2.94 -11.59 -1.91
C LEU A 177 2.21 -10.34 -2.38
N LEU A 178 2.73 -9.15 -2.05
CA LEU A 178 2.20 -7.87 -2.54
C LEU A 178 2.78 -7.55 -3.93
N SER A 179 2.34 -8.31 -4.92
CA SER A 179 2.67 -8.13 -6.34
C SER A 179 1.52 -8.64 -7.21
N LEU A 180 1.20 -7.88 -8.27
CA LEU A 180 0.25 -8.27 -9.32
C LEU A 180 0.97 -8.62 -10.64
N ASP A 181 2.27 -8.85 -10.58
CA ASP A 181 3.05 -9.30 -11.75
C ASP A 181 2.86 -10.80 -11.98
N ARG A 182 2.37 -11.15 -13.16
CA ARG A 182 2.03 -12.54 -13.55
C ARG A 182 3.24 -13.48 -13.51
N ASN A 183 4.42 -12.99 -13.91
CA ASN A 183 5.62 -13.80 -13.88
C ASN A 183 6.08 -14.09 -12.45
N ASN A 184 5.97 -13.09 -11.57
CA ASN A 184 6.25 -13.25 -10.15
C ASN A 184 5.25 -14.21 -9.49
N ALA A 185 3.98 -14.19 -9.89
CA ALA A 185 2.95 -15.09 -9.36
C ALA A 185 3.28 -16.58 -9.61
N ALA A 186 3.76 -16.93 -10.79
CA ALA A 186 4.17 -18.30 -11.11
C ALA A 186 5.34 -18.74 -10.23
N ILE A 187 6.41 -17.94 -10.13
CA ILE A 187 7.58 -18.22 -9.29
C ILE A 187 7.19 -18.35 -7.81
N TYR A 188 6.26 -17.51 -7.36
CA TYR A 188 5.74 -17.56 -5.98
C TYR A 188 5.01 -18.87 -5.71
N ALA A 189 4.12 -19.29 -6.62
CA ALA A 189 3.36 -20.54 -6.48
C ALA A 189 4.29 -21.77 -6.49
N GLU A 190 5.28 -21.83 -7.38
CA GLU A 190 6.32 -22.87 -7.40
C GLU A 190 7.11 -22.92 -6.09
N ALA A 191 7.48 -21.76 -5.54
CA ALA A 191 8.21 -21.70 -4.27
C ALA A 191 7.36 -22.11 -3.07
N LEU A 192 6.06 -21.81 -3.04
CA LEU A 192 5.11 -22.32 -2.05
C LEU A 192 5.09 -23.86 -2.06
N GLU A 193 4.89 -24.45 -3.23
CA GLU A 193 4.83 -25.90 -3.38
C GLU A 193 6.12 -26.58 -2.96
N ALA A 194 7.27 -26.08 -3.43
CA ALA A 194 8.59 -26.62 -3.11
C ALA A 194 8.95 -26.56 -1.62
N ASN A 195 8.28 -25.71 -0.84
CA ASN A 195 8.51 -25.57 0.61
C ASN A 195 7.33 -26.09 1.46
N GLY A 196 6.42 -26.88 0.88
CA GLY A 196 5.38 -27.59 1.61
C GLY A 196 4.18 -26.73 2.04
N HIS A 197 4.04 -25.52 1.51
CA HIS A 197 2.88 -24.67 1.80
C HIS A 197 1.68 -24.97 0.90
N GLY A 198 1.90 -25.67 -0.23
CA GLY A 198 0.88 -25.95 -1.24
C GLY A 198 0.58 -24.74 -2.15
N ALA A 199 0.54 -24.96 -3.47
CA ALA A 199 0.27 -23.88 -4.43
C ALA A 199 -1.11 -23.22 -4.24
N SER A 200 -2.09 -23.97 -3.72
CA SER A 200 -3.44 -23.46 -3.41
C SER A 200 -3.49 -22.44 -2.28
N SER A 201 -2.43 -22.30 -1.47
CA SER A 201 -2.31 -21.27 -0.44
C SER A 201 -1.82 -19.93 -0.99
N ALA A 202 -1.58 -19.83 -2.30
CA ALA A 202 -1.12 -18.61 -2.93
C ALA A 202 -2.09 -17.44 -2.72
N ARG A 203 -1.57 -16.33 -2.21
CA ARG A 203 -2.31 -15.09 -1.95
C ARG A 203 -1.54 -13.93 -2.55
N LEU A 204 -2.15 -13.22 -3.48
CA LEU A 204 -1.58 -12.03 -4.11
C LEU A 204 -2.37 -10.79 -3.69
N GLY A 205 -1.67 -9.69 -3.58
CA GLY A 205 -2.25 -8.37 -3.43
C GLY A 205 -1.35 -7.32 -4.06
N GLY A 206 -1.85 -6.12 -4.26
CA GLY A 206 -0.98 -5.07 -4.77
C GLY A 206 -1.70 -3.79 -5.17
N VAL A 207 -0.88 -2.75 -5.32
CA VAL A 207 -1.34 -1.46 -5.80
C VAL A 207 -1.53 -1.50 -7.33
N ILE A 208 -2.60 -0.89 -7.78
CA ILE A 208 -2.74 -0.42 -9.16
C ILE A 208 -2.69 1.09 -9.11
N ASP A 209 -1.63 1.68 -9.69
CA ASP A 209 -1.54 3.12 -9.84
C ASP A 209 -2.66 3.57 -10.78
N LEU A 210 -3.72 4.17 -10.23
CA LEU A 210 -4.93 4.51 -10.95
C LEU A 210 -5.70 5.59 -10.20
N ILE A 211 -6.18 6.59 -10.94
CA ILE A 211 -7.19 7.55 -10.48
C ILE A 211 -8.45 7.37 -11.31
N VAL A 212 -9.59 7.21 -10.65
CA VAL A 212 -10.92 7.10 -11.26
C VAL A 212 -11.61 8.46 -11.24
N CYS A 213 -12.17 8.89 -12.36
CA CYS A 213 -12.81 10.20 -12.52
C CYS A 213 -13.85 10.19 -13.64
N ASP A 214 -14.62 11.29 -13.76
CA ASP A 214 -15.61 11.46 -14.84
C ASP A 214 -14.96 11.96 -16.14
N ASP A 215 -13.95 12.85 -16.02
CA ASP A 215 -13.24 13.45 -17.17
C ASP A 215 -11.73 13.21 -17.03
N PRO A 216 -11.21 12.17 -17.70
CA PRO A 216 -9.79 11.81 -17.63
C PRO A 216 -8.84 12.89 -18.15
N GLU A 217 -9.24 13.65 -19.17
CA GLU A 217 -8.39 14.68 -19.76
C GLU A 217 -8.25 15.89 -18.83
N ALA A 218 -9.36 16.44 -18.35
CA ALA A 218 -9.36 17.55 -17.41
C ALA A 218 -8.68 17.18 -16.08
N THR A 219 -8.95 15.98 -15.56
CA THR A 219 -8.34 15.47 -14.33
C THR A 219 -6.84 15.26 -14.49
N SER A 220 -6.38 14.70 -15.61
CA SER A 220 -4.95 14.51 -15.88
C SER A 220 -4.17 15.82 -15.82
N ARG A 221 -4.69 16.88 -16.43
CA ARG A 221 -4.04 18.21 -16.39
C ARG A 221 -3.91 18.74 -14.96
N ARG A 222 -4.94 18.57 -14.14
CA ARG A 222 -4.93 19.00 -12.73
C ARG A 222 -3.97 18.18 -11.88
N LEU A 223 -3.72 16.91 -12.21
CA LEU A 223 -2.86 16.01 -11.46
C LEU A 223 -1.36 16.16 -11.76
N VAL A 224 -0.97 16.85 -12.82
CA VAL A 224 0.45 17.03 -13.20
C VAL A 224 1.33 17.45 -12.02
N PRO A 225 1.05 18.55 -11.28
CA PRO A 225 1.94 18.98 -10.19
C PRO A 225 1.98 17.98 -9.03
N HIS A 226 0.88 17.29 -8.73
CA HIS A 226 0.78 16.32 -7.66
C HIS A 226 1.56 15.03 -7.96
N LEU A 227 1.47 14.53 -9.19
CA LEU A 227 2.28 13.41 -9.66
C LEU A 227 3.77 13.79 -9.73
N ALA A 228 4.08 15.03 -10.15
CA ALA A 228 5.45 15.54 -10.19
C ALA A 228 6.06 15.57 -8.78
N TRP A 229 5.34 16.09 -7.80
CA TRP A 229 5.80 16.08 -6.40
C TRP A 229 6.07 14.67 -5.90
N GLN A 230 5.10 13.78 -6.07
CA GLN A 230 5.22 12.40 -5.61
C GLN A 230 6.46 11.72 -6.22
N ARG A 231 6.70 11.88 -7.52
CA ARG A 231 7.83 11.25 -8.20
C ARG A 231 9.16 11.86 -7.82
N GLN A 232 9.22 13.18 -7.77
CA GLN A 232 10.43 13.92 -7.42
C GLN A 232 10.90 13.53 -6.01
N THR A 233 10.01 13.48 -5.03
CA THR A 233 10.39 13.10 -3.66
C THR A 233 10.84 11.65 -3.56
N TYR A 234 10.24 10.73 -4.29
CA TYR A 234 10.74 9.35 -4.38
C TYR A 234 12.08 9.25 -5.12
N ALA A 235 12.32 10.07 -6.14
CA ALA A 235 13.60 10.10 -6.84
C ALA A 235 14.71 10.60 -5.90
N VAL A 236 14.47 11.70 -5.19
CA VAL A 236 15.40 12.23 -4.18
C VAL A 236 15.69 11.22 -3.08
N ALA A 237 14.70 10.53 -2.54
CA ALA A 237 14.89 9.49 -1.54
C ALA A 237 15.74 8.29 -2.02
N ARG A 238 15.88 8.13 -3.34
CA ARG A 238 16.78 7.15 -3.99
C ARG A 238 18.14 7.73 -4.36
N GLY A 239 18.41 8.98 -4.00
CA GLY A 239 19.66 9.67 -4.33
C GLY A 239 19.72 10.25 -5.75
N VAL A 240 18.57 10.42 -6.42
CA VAL A 240 18.50 11.06 -7.74
C VAL A 240 18.22 12.55 -7.55
N GLU A 241 19.13 13.39 -8.03
CA GLU A 241 18.93 14.85 -8.03
C GLU A 241 17.90 15.23 -9.09
N GLN A 242 16.78 15.79 -8.65
CA GLN A 242 15.70 16.27 -9.51
C GLN A 242 14.97 17.42 -8.82
N THR A 243 14.77 18.55 -9.53
CA THR A 243 13.93 19.62 -9.01
C THR A 243 12.45 19.37 -9.31
N PHE A 244 11.58 20.05 -8.57
CA PHE A 244 10.13 19.98 -8.80
C PHE A 244 9.76 20.46 -10.20
N GLU A 245 10.35 21.56 -10.67
CA GLU A 245 10.11 22.13 -12.00
C GLU A 245 10.52 21.16 -13.11
N GLN A 246 11.65 20.46 -12.95
CA GLN A 246 12.08 19.42 -13.90
C GLN A 246 11.09 18.25 -13.95
N ALA A 247 10.57 17.84 -12.79
CA ALA A 247 9.58 16.78 -12.71
C ALA A 247 8.25 17.19 -13.39
N VAL A 248 7.78 18.43 -13.14
CA VAL A 248 6.59 18.98 -13.80
C VAL A 248 6.77 19.02 -15.31
N ALA A 249 7.84 19.65 -15.80
CA ALA A 249 8.11 19.78 -17.23
C ALA A 249 8.18 18.42 -17.95
N GLY A 250 8.80 17.42 -17.30
CA GLY A 250 8.88 16.06 -17.84
C GLY A 250 7.51 15.37 -17.96
N ILE A 251 6.62 15.59 -16.98
CA ILE A 251 5.26 15.02 -17.01
C ILE A 251 4.39 15.76 -18.03
N GLU A 252 4.47 17.10 -18.10
CA GLU A 252 3.75 17.90 -19.08
C GLU A 252 4.12 17.52 -20.53
N ALA A 253 5.41 17.38 -20.80
CA ALA A 253 5.88 16.95 -22.11
C ALA A 253 5.32 15.56 -22.48
N LYS A 254 5.31 14.63 -21.53
CA LYS A 254 4.77 13.29 -21.79
C LYS A 254 3.25 13.28 -21.93
N LEU A 255 2.54 14.10 -21.16
CA LEU A 255 1.09 14.27 -21.30
C LEU A 255 0.74 14.88 -22.68
N ALA A 256 1.49 15.90 -23.13
CA ALA A 256 1.29 16.51 -24.44
C ALA A 256 1.56 15.51 -25.58
N GLU A 257 2.59 14.67 -25.46
CA GLU A 257 2.94 13.67 -26.47
C GLU A 257 1.92 12.52 -26.56
N THR A 258 1.43 12.03 -25.41
CA THR A 258 0.69 10.75 -25.34
C THR A 258 -0.77 10.89 -24.95
N GLY A 259 -1.20 12.09 -24.52
CA GLY A 259 -2.52 12.31 -23.90
C GLY A 259 -2.71 11.62 -22.56
N ARG A 260 -1.64 11.10 -21.94
CA ARG A 260 -1.72 10.29 -20.70
C ARG A 260 -0.63 10.68 -19.72
N LEU A 261 -0.97 10.68 -18.44
CA LEU A 261 0.03 10.78 -17.38
C LEU A 261 0.94 9.54 -17.39
N PRO A 262 2.26 9.72 -17.38
CA PRO A 262 3.17 8.58 -17.38
C PRO A 262 2.97 7.73 -16.11
N GLY A 263 2.79 6.40 -16.26
CA GLY A 263 2.67 5.42 -15.17
C GLY A 263 1.53 5.65 -14.17
N LEU A 264 0.59 6.56 -14.47
CA LEU A 264 -0.63 6.79 -13.70
C LEU A 264 -1.82 6.88 -14.65
N PRO A 265 -2.49 5.79 -14.98
CA PRO A 265 -3.78 5.83 -15.65
C PRO A 265 -4.78 6.70 -14.89
N VAL A 266 -5.45 7.60 -15.60
CA VAL A 266 -6.58 8.39 -15.14
C VAL A 266 -7.75 7.97 -16.02
N LEU A 267 -8.74 7.32 -15.45
CA LEU A 267 -9.73 6.54 -16.20
C LEU A 267 -11.16 6.82 -15.73
N THR A 268 -12.12 6.59 -16.62
CA THR A 268 -13.52 6.46 -16.24
C THR A 268 -13.76 5.21 -15.39
N PRO A 269 -14.86 5.10 -14.65
CA PRO A 269 -15.16 3.89 -13.88
C PRO A 269 -15.18 2.62 -14.72
N ASP A 270 -15.71 2.66 -15.93
CA ASP A 270 -15.84 1.47 -16.81
C ASP A 270 -14.46 1.01 -17.30
N ASP A 271 -13.62 1.95 -17.78
CA ASP A 271 -12.24 1.65 -18.19
C ASP A 271 -11.38 1.15 -16.99
N ALA A 272 -11.65 1.67 -15.80
CA ALA A 272 -10.98 1.24 -14.56
C ALA A 272 -11.35 -0.21 -14.20
N VAL A 273 -12.61 -0.62 -14.35
CA VAL A 273 -13.07 -2.01 -14.18
C VAL A 273 -12.29 -2.93 -15.12
N ASP A 274 -12.19 -2.57 -16.39
CA ASP A 274 -11.50 -3.38 -17.40
C ASP A 274 -9.99 -3.50 -17.08
N LEU A 275 -9.37 -2.41 -16.65
CA LEU A 275 -7.97 -2.43 -16.24
C LEU A 275 -7.75 -3.39 -15.04
N VAL A 276 -8.56 -3.26 -13.99
CA VAL A 276 -8.43 -4.10 -12.79
C VAL A 276 -8.65 -5.58 -13.14
N ARG A 277 -9.72 -5.90 -13.90
CA ARG A 277 -9.98 -7.27 -14.36
C ARG A 277 -8.81 -7.85 -15.13
N LYS A 278 -8.29 -7.10 -16.11
CA LYS A 278 -7.13 -7.52 -16.90
C LYS A 278 -5.88 -7.79 -16.04
N ARG A 279 -5.67 -7.01 -14.99
CA ARG A 279 -4.51 -7.15 -14.08
C ARG A 279 -4.65 -8.32 -13.12
N THR A 280 -5.87 -8.73 -12.81
CA THR A 280 -6.14 -9.77 -11.81
C THR A 280 -6.58 -11.10 -12.42
N ASP A 281 -6.98 -11.13 -13.69
CA ASP A 281 -7.49 -12.31 -14.38
C ASP A 281 -6.57 -13.52 -14.25
N GLY A 282 -7.11 -14.67 -13.81
CA GLY A 282 -6.39 -15.93 -13.65
C GLY A 282 -5.30 -15.91 -12.56
N LEU A 283 -5.24 -14.88 -11.70
CA LEU A 283 -4.33 -14.80 -10.57
C LEU A 283 -5.08 -15.00 -9.24
N PRO A 284 -4.46 -15.62 -8.21
CA PRO A 284 -5.05 -15.78 -6.88
C PRO A 284 -5.01 -14.47 -6.08
N VAL A 285 -5.61 -13.41 -6.64
CA VAL A 285 -5.60 -12.07 -6.05
C VAL A 285 -6.64 -11.97 -4.96
N GLU A 286 -6.21 -11.65 -3.75
CA GLU A 286 -7.07 -11.37 -2.61
C GLU A 286 -7.37 -9.87 -2.49
N HIS A 287 -6.35 -9.01 -2.67
CA HIS A 287 -6.46 -7.57 -2.50
C HIS A 287 -5.92 -6.79 -3.70
N VAL A 288 -6.71 -5.82 -4.16
CA VAL A 288 -6.26 -4.72 -5.03
C VAL A 288 -6.51 -3.43 -4.29
N TYR A 289 -5.56 -2.52 -4.31
CA TYR A 289 -5.76 -1.19 -3.72
C TYR A 289 -5.25 -0.09 -4.66
N LEU A 290 -5.95 1.04 -4.62
CA LEU A 290 -5.68 2.22 -5.42
C LEU A 290 -5.23 3.35 -4.49
N TRP A 291 -4.38 4.25 -4.97
CA TRP A 291 -4.08 5.47 -4.21
C TRP A 291 -5.38 6.18 -3.82
N ALA A 292 -5.57 6.48 -2.55
CA ALA A 292 -6.68 7.30 -2.09
C ALA A 292 -6.54 8.74 -2.59
N SER A 293 -5.29 9.21 -2.67
CA SER A 293 -4.91 10.51 -3.20
C SER A 293 -3.45 10.49 -3.67
N LEU A 294 -3.08 11.41 -4.52
CA LEU A 294 -1.68 11.79 -4.76
C LEU A 294 -1.29 12.90 -3.77
N ALA A 295 0.02 13.11 -3.61
CA ALA A 295 0.57 14.15 -2.73
C ALA A 295 -0.06 15.53 -2.97
N GLY A 296 -0.82 16.03 -2.00
CA GLY A 296 -1.51 17.33 -2.08
C GLY A 296 -2.64 17.42 -3.12
N MET A 297 -3.16 16.31 -3.62
CA MET A 297 -4.29 16.27 -4.57
C MET A 297 -5.48 17.10 -4.05
N PRO A 298 -6.13 17.92 -4.90
CA PRO A 298 -7.28 18.74 -4.52
C PRO A 298 -8.43 17.92 -3.94
N ASP A 299 -9.08 18.44 -2.91
CA ASP A 299 -10.12 17.72 -2.16
C ASP A 299 -11.28 17.25 -3.03
N ASP A 300 -11.73 18.07 -3.97
CA ASP A 300 -12.80 17.71 -4.90
C ASP A 300 -12.46 16.51 -5.77
N LEU A 301 -11.18 16.39 -6.17
CA LEU A 301 -10.71 15.23 -6.93
C LEU A 301 -10.56 13.99 -6.03
N VAL A 302 -10.09 14.15 -4.79
CA VAL A 302 -9.99 13.04 -3.82
C VAL A 302 -11.39 12.49 -3.50
N GLU A 303 -12.33 13.37 -3.16
CA GLU A 303 -13.69 12.97 -2.81
C GLU A 303 -14.39 12.28 -3.98
N ARG A 304 -14.28 12.85 -5.19
CA ARG A 304 -14.90 12.24 -6.37
C ARG A 304 -14.26 10.91 -6.74
N HIS A 305 -12.93 10.82 -6.66
CA HIS A 305 -12.21 9.55 -6.89
C HIS A 305 -12.68 8.46 -5.91
N VAL A 306 -12.66 8.74 -4.61
CA VAL A 306 -13.07 7.77 -3.57
C VAL A 306 -14.54 7.39 -3.75
N GLU A 307 -15.42 8.35 -4.03
CA GLU A 307 -16.84 8.08 -4.31
C GLU A 307 -17.01 7.11 -5.49
N LEU A 308 -16.34 7.36 -6.63
CA LEU A 308 -16.43 6.51 -7.81
C LEU A 308 -15.83 5.12 -7.58
N VAL A 309 -14.73 5.03 -6.83
CA VAL A 309 -14.15 3.74 -6.43
C VAL A 309 -15.14 2.93 -5.60
N CYS A 310 -15.78 3.55 -4.62
CA CYS A 310 -16.72 2.84 -3.74
C CYS A 310 -18.06 2.53 -4.43
N SER A 311 -18.63 3.50 -5.18
CA SER A 311 -19.99 3.38 -5.72
C SER A 311 -20.07 2.71 -7.10
N ARG A 312 -18.99 2.73 -7.89
CA ARG A 312 -18.97 2.20 -9.25
C ARG A 312 -17.97 1.05 -9.41
N LEU A 313 -16.71 1.27 -9.08
CA LEU A 313 -15.67 0.27 -9.31
C LEU A 313 -15.82 -0.95 -8.40
N ARG A 314 -15.98 -0.75 -7.10
CA ARG A 314 -16.12 -1.85 -6.12
C ARG A 314 -17.31 -2.77 -6.43
N PRO A 315 -18.54 -2.28 -6.68
CA PRO A 315 -19.66 -3.16 -7.02
C PRO A 315 -19.45 -3.93 -8.32
N ALA A 316 -18.82 -3.33 -9.33
CA ALA A 316 -18.54 -3.99 -10.60
C ALA A 316 -17.49 -5.11 -10.50
N LEU A 317 -16.58 -5.03 -9.52
CA LEU A 317 -15.54 -6.04 -9.26
C LEU A 317 -15.95 -7.09 -8.23
N GLY A 318 -16.89 -6.77 -7.37
CA GLY A 318 -17.35 -7.58 -6.24
C GLY A 318 -18.68 -8.29 -6.50
N GLY A 319 -18.87 -8.82 -7.69
CA GLY A 319 -19.94 -9.75 -7.93
C GLY A 319 -19.58 -11.11 -7.34
N ALA A 320 -19.84 -11.33 -6.05
CA ALA A 320 -20.20 -12.58 -5.39
C ALA A 320 -20.15 -12.37 -3.89
#